data_3709491d170d22eb4af285b6037354b2
#
_entry.id   3709491d170d22eb4af285b6037354b2
#
_cell.length_a   1.000
_cell.length_b   1.000
_cell.length_c   1.000
_cell.angle_alpha   90.00
_cell.angle_beta   90.00
_cell.angle_gamma   90.00
#
_symmetry.space_group_name_H-M   'P 1'
#
loop_
_entity.id
_entity.type
_entity.pdbx_description
1 polymer ?
#
loop_
_entity_poly.entity_id
_entity_poly.type
_entity_poly.pdbx_seq_one_letter_code
_entity_poly.pdbx_strand_id
1 'polypeptide(L)'
;MGHDDMTGAARDRYTRVAIGLHWAIAAFIVFNLFTGYFMEGWKPPLRFVALMLHASSGLTVLALTAVRVVWRLLNPPPPHPPGMKPWERHAAHLAHFLLYAAMVLMPLTGWSILSAHAPPGSRGAVVEWGTVSASLAGMSTGAAPSGALPARPPGPPPAAKIWGLVPMPLIGPIEAIGKEAGGLAPQHELHEDFVNWHSVGSFLLMGLLVLHLLGALKHQFLDRQPEFARMGIGRSKRS
;
A
#
# COMPACT_ATOMS: atom_id res chain seq x y z
N MET A 1 -53.25 15.93 16.18
CA MET A 1 -52.67 14.82 15.39
C MET A 1 -51.44 15.42 14.69
N GLY A 2 -50.32 15.43 15.38
CA GLY A 2 -49.04 15.90 14.81
C GLY A 2 -48.40 14.73 14.09
N HIS A 3 -48.24 14.82 12.78
CA HIS A 3 -47.32 13.98 12.04
C HIS A 3 -45.91 14.52 12.29
N ASP A 4 -45.15 13.72 13.01
CA ASP A 4 -43.72 13.95 13.23
C ASP A 4 -43.01 14.01 11.88
N ASP A 5 -42.55 15.21 11.57
CA ASP A 5 -41.68 15.52 10.45
C ASP A 5 -40.27 15.00 10.79
N MET A 6 -40.08 13.69 10.61
CA MET A 6 -38.77 13.03 10.68
C MET A 6 -37.98 13.32 9.39
N THR A 7 -37.87 14.60 9.03
CA THR A 7 -36.92 15.06 8.05
C THR A 7 -35.53 14.84 8.64
N GLY A 8 -34.84 13.81 8.16
CA GLY A 8 -33.49 13.47 8.60
C GLY A 8 -32.54 14.67 8.44
N ALA A 9 -32.25 15.33 9.55
CA ALA A 9 -31.28 16.40 9.59
C ALA A 9 -29.99 15.90 8.93
N ALA A 10 -29.60 16.54 7.83
CA ALA A 10 -28.38 16.19 7.10
C ALA A 10 -27.20 16.21 8.09
N ARG A 11 -26.47 15.09 8.19
CA ARG A 11 -25.35 14.97 9.13
C ARG A 11 -24.24 15.94 8.72
N ASP A 12 -23.91 16.88 9.58
CA ASP A 12 -22.82 17.84 9.35
C ASP A 12 -21.42 17.21 9.47
N ARG A 13 -21.34 15.99 9.98
CA ARG A 13 -20.07 15.29 10.27
C ARG A 13 -20.08 13.87 9.69
N TYR A 14 -18.90 13.37 9.37
CA TYR A 14 -18.72 11.96 9.04
C TYR A 14 -19.02 11.05 10.23
N THR A 15 -19.42 9.81 9.96
CA THR A 15 -19.60 8.79 11.01
C THR A 15 -18.27 8.49 11.70
N ARG A 16 -18.32 8.07 12.97
CA ARG A 16 -17.10 7.69 13.72
C ARG A 16 -16.31 6.58 13.00
N VAL A 17 -17.00 5.64 12.36
CA VAL A 17 -16.36 4.58 11.57
C VAL A 17 -15.64 5.14 10.35
N ALA A 18 -16.26 6.03 9.58
CA ALA A 18 -15.62 6.68 8.43
C ALA A 18 -14.37 7.46 8.84
N ILE A 19 -14.43 8.17 9.99
CA ILE A 19 -13.29 8.91 10.56
C ILE A 19 -12.18 7.94 10.98
N GLY A 20 -12.51 6.87 11.72
CA GLY A 20 -11.53 5.87 12.16
C GLY A 20 -10.83 5.18 10.99
N LEU A 21 -11.59 4.75 9.97
CA LEU A 21 -11.03 4.16 8.75
C LEU A 21 -10.12 5.14 8.00
N HIS A 22 -10.50 6.44 7.94
CA HIS A 22 -9.68 7.45 7.29
C HIS A 22 -8.31 7.58 7.96
N TRP A 23 -8.28 7.79 9.26
CA TRP A 23 -7.03 8.00 9.99
C TRP A 23 -6.17 6.74 10.06
N ALA A 24 -6.79 5.55 10.17
CA ALA A 24 -6.05 4.29 10.12
C ALA A 24 -5.37 4.10 8.75
N ILE A 25 -6.10 4.30 7.64
CA ILE A 25 -5.53 4.23 6.30
C ILE A 25 -4.44 5.28 6.12
N ALA A 26 -4.68 6.53 6.53
CA ALA A 26 -3.70 7.61 6.42
C ALA A 26 -2.40 7.27 7.16
N ALA A 27 -2.49 6.74 8.38
CA ALA A 27 -1.32 6.31 9.15
C ALA A 27 -0.52 5.20 8.45
N PHE A 28 -1.20 4.19 7.91
CA PHE A 28 -0.53 3.13 7.16
C PHE A 28 0.09 3.63 5.85
N ILE A 29 -0.55 4.55 5.13
CA ILE A 29 0.03 5.14 3.92
C ILE A 29 1.31 5.92 4.25
N VAL A 30 1.30 6.76 5.29
CA VAL A 30 2.49 7.50 5.72
C VAL A 30 3.60 6.54 6.13
N PHE A 31 3.28 5.48 6.88
CA PHE A 31 4.22 4.44 7.25
C PHE A 31 4.81 3.74 6.01
N ASN A 32 3.98 3.39 5.02
CA ASN A 32 4.43 2.75 3.78
C ASN A 32 5.31 3.66 2.93
N LEU A 33 4.99 4.94 2.79
CA LEU A 33 5.82 5.89 2.09
C LEU A 33 7.18 6.05 2.78
N PHE A 34 7.18 6.14 4.11
CA PHE A 34 8.41 6.23 4.90
C PHE A 34 9.26 4.97 4.73
N THR A 35 8.71 3.80 4.98
CA THR A 35 9.45 2.54 4.87
C THR A 35 9.91 2.28 3.43
N GLY A 36 9.05 2.52 2.44
CA GLY A 36 9.37 2.33 1.02
C GLY A 36 10.54 3.20 0.56
N TYR A 37 10.63 4.44 1.05
CA TYR A 37 11.70 5.36 0.68
C TYR A 37 13.03 5.06 1.39
N PHE A 38 12.99 4.67 2.66
CA PHE A 38 14.21 4.54 3.47
C PHE A 38 14.76 3.12 3.57
N MET A 39 13.92 2.05 3.40
CA MET A 39 14.35 0.68 3.68
C MET A 39 15.47 0.16 2.78
N GLU A 40 15.64 0.70 1.57
CA GLU A 40 16.72 0.28 0.68
C GLU A 40 18.11 0.61 1.25
N GLY A 41 18.22 1.72 1.99
CA GLY A 41 19.46 2.12 2.66
C GLY A 41 19.74 1.34 3.95
N TRP A 42 18.82 0.49 4.41
CA TRP A 42 18.98 -0.25 5.65
C TRP A 42 19.70 -1.58 5.43
N LYS A 43 20.53 -1.95 6.41
CA LYS A 43 21.26 -3.23 6.39
C LYS A 43 20.36 -4.38 6.89
N PRO A 44 20.57 -5.66 6.43
CA PRO A 44 19.98 -6.81 7.05
C PRO A 44 20.38 -6.92 8.54
N PRO A 45 19.50 -7.42 9.43
CA PRO A 45 18.15 -7.94 9.16
C PRO A 45 17.05 -6.86 9.09
N LEU A 46 17.34 -5.60 9.42
CA LEU A 46 16.36 -4.51 9.53
C LEU A 46 15.62 -4.27 8.20
N ARG A 47 16.36 -4.29 7.07
CA ARG A 47 15.75 -4.16 5.73
C ARG A 47 14.67 -5.22 5.48
N PHE A 48 14.93 -6.48 5.86
CA PHE A 48 13.97 -7.56 5.69
C PHE A 48 12.72 -7.35 6.55
N VAL A 49 12.89 -6.97 7.81
CA VAL A 49 11.78 -6.66 8.73
C VAL A 49 10.95 -5.51 8.18
N ALA A 50 11.59 -4.44 7.70
CA ALA A 50 10.91 -3.29 7.12
C ALA A 50 10.10 -3.67 5.88
N LEU A 51 10.66 -4.50 4.98
CA LEU A 51 9.97 -5.01 3.81
C LEU A 51 8.71 -5.81 4.20
N MET A 52 8.82 -6.70 5.19
CA MET A 52 7.68 -7.49 5.66
C MET A 52 6.59 -6.63 6.29
N LEU A 53 6.96 -5.61 7.06
CA LEU A 53 6.02 -4.66 7.65
C LEU A 53 5.37 -3.78 6.57
N HIS A 54 6.15 -3.30 5.59
CA HIS A 54 5.66 -2.54 4.45
C HIS A 54 4.62 -3.36 3.64
N ALA A 55 4.93 -4.59 3.29
CA ALA A 55 4.03 -5.46 2.56
C ALA A 55 2.75 -5.76 3.36
N SER A 56 2.88 -6.07 4.66
CA SER A 56 1.74 -6.36 5.53
C SER A 56 0.82 -5.15 5.70
N SER A 57 1.40 -3.97 5.93
CA SER A 57 0.64 -2.72 6.05
C SER A 57 0.01 -2.31 4.72
N GLY A 58 0.68 -2.55 3.58
CA GLY A 58 0.11 -2.35 2.24
C GLY A 58 -1.16 -3.19 2.01
N LEU A 59 -1.11 -4.49 2.30
CA LEU A 59 -2.30 -5.35 2.23
C LEU A 59 -3.39 -4.93 3.22
N THR A 60 -3.01 -4.43 4.40
CA THR A 60 -3.96 -3.86 5.36
C THR A 60 -4.64 -2.62 4.80
N VAL A 61 -3.90 -1.73 4.11
CA VAL A 61 -4.49 -0.58 3.39
C VAL A 61 -5.52 -1.05 2.37
N LEU A 62 -5.21 -2.07 1.57
CA LEU A 62 -6.14 -2.62 0.58
C LEU A 62 -7.44 -3.13 1.24
N ALA A 63 -7.32 -3.91 2.31
CA ALA A 63 -8.47 -4.44 3.05
C ALA A 63 -9.31 -3.31 3.68
N LEU A 64 -8.67 -2.35 4.36
CA LEU A 64 -9.36 -1.21 4.96
C LEU A 64 -10.01 -0.32 3.90
N THR A 65 -9.39 -0.19 2.72
CA THR A 65 -9.97 0.56 1.59
C THR A 65 -11.24 -0.10 1.09
N ALA A 66 -11.27 -1.43 0.95
CA ALA A 66 -12.48 -2.17 0.58
C ALA A 66 -13.60 -1.94 1.61
N VAL A 67 -13.29 -2.07 2.91
CA VAL A 67 -14.25 -1.78 3.99
C VAL A 67 -14.74 -0.33 3.92
N ARG A 68 -13.83 0.63 3.67
CA ARG A 68 -14.17 2.05 3.56
C ARG A 68 -15.08 2.35 2.37
N VAL A 69 -14.85 1.71 1.22
CA VAL A 69 -15.72 1.85 0.04
C VAL A 69 -17.11 1.33 0.35
N VAL A 70 -17.23 0.11 0.89
CA VAL A 70 -18.52 -0.46 1.29
C VAL A 70 -19.23 0.44 2.31
N TRP A 71 -18.49 0.91 3.34
CA TRP A 71 -19.06 1.82 4.34
C TRP A 71 -19.59 3.11 3.73
N ARG A 72 -18.86 3.69 2.77
CA ARG A 72 -19.25 4.92 2.07
C ARG A 72 -20.49 4.75 1.20
N LEU A 73 -20.66 3.58 0.59
CA LEU A 73 -21.86 3.25 -0.18
C LEU A 73 -23.11 3.13 0.71
N LEU A 74 -22.94 2.57 1.91
CA LEU A 74 -24.02 2.40 2.89
C LEU A 74 -24.29 3.67 3.70
N ASN A 75 -23.30 4.56 3.84
CA ASN A 75 -23.38 5.78 4.64
C ASN A 75 -22.87 6.96 3.80
N PRO A 76 -23.72 7.61 3.00
CA PRO A 76 -23.32 8.75 2.17
C PRO A 76 -22.61 9.84 2.97
N PRO A 77 -21.58 10.49 2.41
CA PRO A 77 -20.87 11.57 3.08
C PRO A 77 -21.78 12.77 3.30
N PRO A 78 -21.47 13.61 4.31
CA PRO A 78 -22.19 14.86 4.49
C PRO A 78 -22.01 15.78 3.27
N PRO A 79 -22.98 16.65 2.99
CA PRO A 79 -22.92 17.58 1.86
C PRO A 79 -21.71 18.49 1.95
N HIS A 80 -21.27 19.00 0.79
CA HIS A 80 -20.19 19.98 0.75
C HIS A 80 -20.58 21.26 1.49
N PRO A 81 -19.62 21.97 2.11
CA PRO A 81 -19.88 23.23 2.76
C PRO A 81 -20.49 24.26 1.79
N PRO A 82 -21.41 25.09 2.28
CA PRO A 82 -21.95 26.20 1.50
C PRO A 82 -20.82 27.17 1.11
N GLY A 83 -20.81 27.65 -0.13
CA GLY A 83 -19.80 28.60 -0.64
C GLY A 83 -18.61 27.98 -1.37
N MET A 84 -18.48 26.65 -1.41
CA MET A 84 -17.45 25.99 -2.23
C MET A 84 -17.71 26.23 -3.72
N LYS A 85 -16.70 26.74 -4.44
CA LYS A 85 -16.77 27.00 -5.87
C LYS A 85 -16.95 25.68 -6.66
N PRO A 86 -17.65 25.67 -7.80
CA PRO A 86 -17.88 24.46 -8.58
C PRO A 86 -16.60 23.71 -8.98
N TRP A 87 -15.57 24.42 -9.42
CA TRP A 87 -14.28 23.83 -9.79
C TRP A 87 -13.55 23.17 -8.60
N GLU A 88 -13.65 23.74 -7.38
CA GLU A 88 -13.06 23.17 -6.16
C GLU A 88 -13.74 21.85 -5.80
N ARG A 89 -15.06 21.76 -6.00
CA ARG A 89 -15.81 20.52 -5.79
C ARG A 89 -15.38 19.42 -6.76
N HIS A 90 -15.22 19.78 -8.05
CA HIS A 90 -14.72 18.82 -9.05
C HIS A 90 -13.28 18.38 -8.74
N ALA A 91 -12.40 19.31 -8.38
CA ALA A 91 -11.03 19.00 -7.99
C ALA A 91 -10.97 18.08 -6.76
N ALA A 92 -11.81 18.32 -5.75
CA ALA A 92 -11.91 17.47 -4.57
C ALA A 92 -12.40 16.06 -4.92
N HIS A 93 -13.42 15.93 -5.79
CA HIS A 93 -13.89 14.62 -6.25
C HIS A 93 -12.81 13.87 -7.02
N LEU A 94 -12.12 14.53 -7.94
CA LEU A 94 -11.02 13.93 -8.72
C LEU A 94 -9.87 13.49 -7.79
N ALA A 95 -9.44 14.34 -6.86
CA ALA A 95 -8.39 14.00 -5.90
C ALA A 95 -8.77 12.77 -5.06
N HIS A 96 -9.99 12.69 -4.55
CA HIS A 96 -10.45 11.52 -3.82
C HIS A 96 -10.53 10.28 -4.70
N PHE A 97 -11.02 10.40 -5.94
CA PHE A 97 -11.04 9.27 -6.88
C PHE A 97 -9.64 8.73 -7.14
N LEU A 98 -8.67 9.60 -7.43
CA LEU A 98 -7.27 9.23 -7.66
C LEU A 98 -6.62 8.62 -6.41
N LEU A 99 -6.92 9.15 -5.21
CA LEU A 99 -6.45 8.56 -3.95
C LEU A 99 -7.04 7.15 -3.74
N TYR A 100 -8.33 6.93 -4.01
CA TYR A 100 -8.92 5.59 -3.93
C TYR A 100 -8.29 4.64 -4.94
N ALA A 101 -8.07 5.09 -6.18
CA ALA A 101 -7.38 4.29 -7.19
C ALA A 101 -5.96 3.92 -6.74
N ALA A 102 -5.21 4.88 -6.19
CA ALA A 102 -3.88 4.63 -5.66
C ALA A 102 -3.88 3.65 -4.47
N MET A 103 -4.83 3.79 -3.54
CA MET A 103 -4.97 2.86 -2.40
C MET A 103 -5.29 1.42 -2.82
N VAL A 104 -5.78 1.19 -4.03
CA VAL A 104 -5.99 -0.15 -4.60
C VAL A 104 -4.78 -0.59 -5.41
N LEU A 105 -4.32 0.26 -6.33
CA LEU A 105 -3.25 -0.10 -7.29
C LEU A 105 -1.89 -0.29 -6.61
N MET A 106 -1.55 0.55 -5.61
CA MET A 106 -0.26 0.46 -4.94
C MET A 106 -0.07 -0.85 -4.18
N PRO A 107 -1.00 -1.31 -3.32
CA PRO A 107 -0.89 -2.62 -2.71
C PRO A 107 -0.91 -3.79 -3.71
N LEU A 108 -1.68 -3.68 -4.79
CA LEU A 108 -1.73 -4.71 -5.81
C LEU A 108 -0.39 -4.85 -6.56
N THR A 109 0.24 -3.74 -6.97
CA THR A 109 1.57 -3.78 -7.59
C THR A 109 2.61 -4.33 -6.61
N GLY A 110 2.61 -3.90 -5.34
CA GLY A 110 3.50 -4.44 -4.31
C GLY A 110 3.30 -5.95 -4.06
N TRP A 111 2.05 -6.41 -4.08
CA TRP A 111 1.73 -7.83 -3.98
C TRP A 111 2.18 -8.61 -5.21
N SER A 112 2.07 -8.01 -6.39
CA SER A 112 2.57 -8.59 -7.64
C SER A 112 4.09 -8.75 -7.65
N ILE A 113 4.85 -7.78 -7.12
CA ILE A 113 6.31 -7.87 -6.93
C ILE A 113 6.67 -9.10 -6.10
N LEU A 114 6.01 -9.29 -4.96
CA LEU A 114 6.25 -10.44 -4.08
C LEU A 114 5.84 -11.78 -4.72
N SER A 115 4.90 -11.75 -5.65
CA SER A 115 4.42 -12.94 -6.36
C SER A 115 5.24 -13.30 -7.60
N ALA A 116 6.08 -12.38 -8.08
CA ALA A 116 6.88 -12.56 -9.29
C ALA A 116 8.22 -13.26 -9.00
N HIS A 117 8.14 -14.43 -8.35
CA HIS A 117 9.24 -15.34 -8.07
C HIS A 117 8.81 -16.77 -8.34
N ALA A 118 9.78 -17.62 -8.66
CA ALA A 118 9.51 -19.03 -8.94
C ALA A 118 8.91 -19.74 -7.71
N PRO A 119 7.86 -20.58 -7.88
CA PRO A 119 7.23 -21.29 -6.77
C PRO A 119 8.22 -22.19 -6.04
N PRO A 120 8.22 -22.22 -4.69
CA PRO A 120 9.10 -23.10 -3.92
C PRO A 120 8.97 -24.56 -4.36
N GLY A 121 10.12 -25.22 -4.58
CA GLY A 121 10.18 -26.61 -5.03
C GLY A 121 9.95 -26.82 -6.53
N SER A 122 9.72 -25.77 -7.32
CA SER A 122 9.64 -25.85 -8.78
C SER A 122 11.03 -25.98 -9.43
N ARG A 123 11.06 -26.38 -10.71
CA ARG A 123 12.30 -26.40 -11.50
C ARG A 123 12.88 -25.00 -11.68
N GLY A 124 12.03 -23.99 -11.86
CA GLY A 124 12.44 -22.60 -11.91
C GLY A 124 13.12 -22.17 -10.62
N ALA A 125 12.55 -22.48 -9.45
CA ALA A 125 13.15 -22.15 -8.15
C ALA A 125 14.54 -22.75 -7.97
N VAL A 126 14.77 -23.99 -8.43
CA VAL A 126 16.10 -24.62 -8.37
C VAL A 126 17.13 -23.83 -9.16
N VAL A 127 16.75 -23.32 -10.34
CA VAL A 127 17.64 -22.52 -11.20
C VAL A 127 17.83 -21.11 -10.63
N GLU A 128 16.74 -20.45 -10.25
CA GLU A 128 16.75 -19.09 -9.67
C GLU A 128 17.67 -19.02 -8.43
N TRP A 129 17.46 -19.91 -7.47
CA TRP A 129 18.26 -19.95 -6.25
C TRP A 129 19.67 -20.52 -6.45
N GLY A 130 19.85 -21.40 -7.42
CA GLY A 130 21.17 -21.91 -7.83
C GLY A 130 22.06 -20.80 -8.38
N THR A 131 21.53 -19.92 -9.23
CA THR A 131 22.26 -18.78 -9.80
C THR A 131 22.58 -17.72 -8.75
N VAL A 132 21.65 -17.40 -7.84
CA VAL A 132 21.87 -16.47 -6.72
C VAL A 132 22.97 -17.01 -5.80
N SER A 133 22.95 -18.30 -5.47
CA SER A 133 23.95 -18.93 -4.61
C SER A 133 25.34 -18.93 -5.27
N ALA A 134 25.44 -19.17 -6.57
CA ALA A 134 26.68 -19.11 -7.31
C ALA A 134 27.25 -17.67 -7.38
N SER A 135 26.38 -16.67 -7.57
CA SER A 135 26.76 -15.26 -7.56
C SER A 135 27.30 -14.82 -6.19
N LEU A 136 26.61 -15.19 -5.11
CA LEU A 136 27.08 -14.89 -3.74
C LEU A 136 28.38 -15.60 -3.39
N ALA A 137 28.58 -16.86 -3.84
CA ALA A 137 29.81 -17.59 -3.66
C ALA A 137 30.98 -16.93 -4.44
N GLY A 138 30.72 -16.45 -5.65
CA GLY A 138 31.71 -15.70 -6.45
C GLY A 138 32.12 -14.37 -5.82
N MET A 139 31.25 -13.70 -5.10
CA MET A 139 31.55 -12.46 -4.34
C MET A 139 32.32 -12.73 -3.05
N SER A 140 32.26 -13.95 -2.51
CA SER A 140 32.97 -14.34 -1.27
C SER A 140 34.35 -14.99 -1.52
N THR A 141 34.73 -15.28 -2.75
CA THR A 141 36.01 -15.90 -3.10
C THR A 141 37.14 -14.89 -3.27
N GLY A 142 37.46 -14.18 -2.20
CA GLY A 142 38.89 -13.98 -1.85
C GLY A 142 39.36 -15.29 -1.20
N ALA A 143 39.92 -16.21 -2.01
CA ALA A 143 40.59 -17.45 -1.59
C ALA A 143 39.90 -18.27 -0.49
N ALA A 144 38.98 -19.16 -0.87
CA ALA A 144 38.54 -20.24 0.00
C ALA A 144 39.68 -21.27 0.15
N PRO A 145 39.99 -21.77 1.37
CA PRO A 145 40.97 -22.82 1.55
C PRO A 145 40.45 -24.12 0.86
N SER A 146 41.31 -24.68 0.00
CA SER A 146 41.14 -25.95 -0.68
C SER A 146 40.77 -27.04 0.33
N GLY A 147 39.53 -27.58 0.25
CA GLY A 147 39.09 -28.72 1.05
C GLY A 147 37.76 -28.58 1.80
N ALA A 148 37.14 -27.40 1.83
CA ALA A 148 35.80 -27.27 2.40
C ALA A 148 34.75 -27.73 1.39
N LEU A 149 33.88 -28.66 1.78
CA LEU A 149 32.67 -28.95 1.03
C LEU A 149 31.90 -27.64 0.74
N PRO A 150 31.39 -27.43 -0.49
CA PRO A 150 30.65 -26.23 -0.81
C PRO A 150 29.49 -26.09 0.20
N ALA A 151 29.44 -24.93 0.85
CA ALA A 151 28.34 -24.62 1.77
C ALA A 151 27.04 -24.88 1.01
N ARG A 152 26.12 -25.60 1.66
CA ARG A 152 24.80 -25.88 1.09
C ARG A 152 24.22 -24.56 0.58
N PRO A 153 23.77 -24.47 -0.67
CA PRO A 153 23.17 -23.25 -1.19
C PRO A 153 22.14 -22.71 -0.20
N PRO A 154 22.09 -21.42 0.08
CA PRO A 154 21.03 -20.87 0.91
C PRO A 154 19.70 -21.32 0.34
N GLY A 155 18.87 -21.96 1.13
CA GLY A 155 17.52 -22.36 0.71
C GLY A 155 16.69 -21.15 0.32
N PRO A 156 15.53 -21.35 -0.30
CA PRO A 156 14.63 -20.27 -0.64
C PRO A 156 14.37 -19.42 0.62
N PRO A 157 14.23 -18.10 0.49
CA PRO A 157 13.95 -17.25 1.63
C PRO A 157 12.67 -17.76 2.34
N PRO A 158 12.56 -17.57 3.66
CA PRO A 158 11.36 -17.97 4.39
C PRO A 158 10.14 -17.30 3.75
N ALA A 159 9.05 -18.05 3.58
CA ALA A 159 7.81 -17.53 3.00
C ALA A 159 7.39 -16.25 3.72
N ALA A 160 7.12 -15.21 2.96
CA ALA A 160 6.63 -13.95 3.49
C ALA A 160 5.35 -14.19 4.31
N LYS A 161 5.24 -13.53 5.46
CA LYS A 161 4.07 -13.65 6.34
C LYS A 161 3.46 -12.29 6.59
N ILE A 162 2.14 -12.19 6.47
CA ILE A 162 1.36 -11.01 6.86
C ILE A 162 1.50 -10.86 8.37
N TRP A 163 2.08 -9.73 8.82
CA TRP A 163 2.36 -9.41 10.23
C TRP A 163 3.15 -10.51 10.98
N GLY A 164 3.91 -11.34 10.26
CA GLY A 164 4.63 -12.48 10.85
C GLY A 164 3.75 -13.66 11.26
N LEU A 165 2.44 -13.60 11.05
CA LEU A 165 1.46 -14.57 11.56
C LEU A 165 0.97 -15.54 10.47
N VAL A 166 0.47 -15.02 9.37
CA VAL A 166 -0.20 -15.79 8.31
C VAL A 166 0.66 -15.81 7.06
N PRO A 167 0.90 -16.97 6.41
CA PRO A 167 1.59 -16.99 5.14
C PRO A 167 0.92 -16.03 4.15
N MET A 168 1.72 -15.21 3.46
CA MET A 168 1.21 -14.29 2.45
C MET A 168 0.78 -15.11 1.23
N PRO A 169 -0.50 -15.05 0.81
CA PRO A 169 -0.92 -15.72 -0.40
C PRO A 169 -0.23 -15.06 -1.60
N LEU A 170 0.27 -15.85 -2.53
CA LEU A 170 0.85 -15.35 -3.78
C LEU A 170 -0.21 -15.32 -4.87
N ILE A 171 -0.01 -14.46 -5.87
CA ILE A 171 -0.88 -14.39 -7.05
C ILE A 171 -0.51 -15.54 -7.98
N GLY A 172 -1.28 -16.63 -7.94
CA GLY A 172 -0.97 -17.89 -8.61
C GLY A 172 -0.62 -17.76 -10.11
N PRO A 173 -1.35 -16.99 -10.93
CA PRO A 173 -0.98 -16.77 -12.34
C PRO A 173 0.41 -16.15 -12.53
N ILE A 174 0.83 -15.23 -11.65
CA ILE A 174 2.15 -14.57 -11.72
C ILE A 174 3.25 -15.55 -11.27
N GLU A 175 3.02 -16.26 -10.17
CA GLU A 175 3.95 -17.26 -9.64
C GLU A 175 4.16 -18.41 -10.64
N ALA A 176 3.10 -18.84 -11.34
CA ALA A 176 3.14 -19.94 -12.28
C ALA A 176 4.05 -19.70 -13.50
N ILE A 177 4.33 -18.45 -13.87
CA ILE A 177 5.21 -18.08 -14.99
C ILE A 177 6.62 -18.68 -14.76
N GLY A 178 7.16 -18.54 -13.57
CA GLY A 178 8.51 -19.02 -13.20
C GLY A 178 8.58 -20.48 -12.77
N LYS A 179 7.52 -21.27 -12.96
CA LYS A 179 7.51 -22.69 -12.55
C LYS A 179 8.56 -23.52 -13.25
N GLU A 180 8.80 -23.26 -14.52
CA GLU A 180 9.83 -23.90 -15.32
C GLU A 180 10.98 -22.91 -15.59
N ALA A 181 12.18 -23.43 -15.84
CA ALA A 181 13.38 -22.59 -16.07
C ALA A 181 13.21 -21.58 -17.23
N GLY A 182 12.49 -21.97 -18.29
CA GLY A 182 12.19 -21.09 -19.43
C GLY A 182 11.25 -19.92 -19.10
N GLY A 183 10.54 -19.98 -17.99
CA GLY A 183 9.65 -18.91 -17.51
C GLY A 183 10.35 -17.87 -16.64
N LEU A 184 11.60 -18.07 -16.24
CA LEU A 184 12.31 -17.17 -15.33
C LEU A 184 12.59 -15.80 -15.94
N ALA A 185 13.02 -15.75 -17.21
CA ALA A 185 13.29 -14.47 -17.87
C ALA A 185 12.02 -13.60 -18.01
N PRO A 186 10.88 -14.09 -18.55
CA PRO A 186 9.66 -13.30 -18.59
C PRO A 186 9.09 -12.97 -17.20
N GLN A 187 9.29 -13.83 -16.19
CA GLN A 187 8.91 -13.52 -14.82
C GLN A 187 9.76 -12.39 -14.23
N HIS A 188 11.05 -12.37 -14.52
CA HIS A 188 11.95 -11.31 -14.09
C HIS A 188 11.60 -9.95 -14.74
N GLU A 189 11.33 -9.94 -16.06
CA GLU A 189 10.84 -8.73 -16.75
C GLU A 189 9.56 -8.21 -16.11
N LEU A 190 8.61 -9.07 -15.81
CA LEU A 190 7.36 -8.71 -15.14
C LEU A 190 7.60 -8.17 -13.71
N HIS A 191 8.56 -8.74 -12.98
CA HIS A 191 8.98 -8.24 -11.66
C HIS A 191 9.50 -6.81 -11.76
N GLU A 192 10.42 -6.53 -12.70
CA GLU A 192 10.98 -5.19 -12.92
C GLU A 192 9.90 -4.18 -13.33
N ASP A 193 8.96 -4.56 -14.17
CA ASP A 193 7.82 -3.73 -14.54
C ASP A 193 6.97 -3.36 -13.32
N PHE A 194 6.66 -4.33 -12.45
CA PHE A 194 5.91 -4.05 -11.22
C PHE A 194 6.68 -3.16 -10.25
N VAL A 195 8.00 -3.36 -10.11
CA VAL A 195 8.87 -2.49 -9.31
C VAL A 195 8.82 -1.06 -9.84
N ASN A 196 8.90 -0.90 -11.15
CA ASN A 196 8.86 0.40 -11.82
C ASN A 196 7.50 1.09 -11.61
N TRP A 197 6.41 0.39 -11.85
CA TRP A 197 5.05 0.93 -11.63
C TRP A 197 4.79 1.27 -10.18
N HIS A 198 5.26 0.44 -9.24
CA HIS A 198 5.15 0.70 -7.80
C HIS A 198 5.95 1.93 -7.40
N SER A 199 7.17 2.08 -7.91
CA SER A 199 8.03 3.24 -7.65
C SER A 199 7.39 4.53 -8.19
N VAL A 200 7.01 4.57 -9.46
CA VAL A 200 6.34 5.73 -10.07
C VAL A 200 5.04 6.05 -9.35
N GLY A 201 4.23 5.02 -9.06
CA GLY A 201 2.98 5.16 -8.31
C GLY A 201 3.17 5.75 -6.92
N SER A 202 4.29 5.45 -6.23
CA SER A 202 4.59 6.01 -4.91
C SER A 202 4.82 7.52 -4.95
N PHE A 203 5.53 8.04 -5.97
CA PHE A 203 5.70 9.48 -6.17
C PHE A 203 4.38 10.17 -6.53
N LEU A 204 3.56 9.54 -7.37
CA LEU A 204 2.22 10.06 -7.69
C LEU A 204 1.33 10.11 -6.44
N LEU A 205 1.31 9.05 -5.63
CA LEU A 205 0.58 9.00 -4.38
C LEU A 205 1.05 10.09 -3.41
N MET A 206 2.35 10.30 -3.28
CA MET A 206 2.92 11.36 -2.45
C MET A 206 2.46 12.73 -2.92
N GLY A 207 2.50 13.01 -4.23
CA GLY A 207 1.98 14.24 -4.81
C GLY A 207 0.48 14.45 -4.53
N LEU A 208 -0.32 13.40 -4.70
CA LEU A 208 -1.76 13.43 -4.38
C LEU A 208 -2.03 13.68 -2.89
N LEU A 209 -1.24 13.12 -1.99
CA LEU A 209 -1.35 13.37 -0.55
C LEU A 209 -1.02 14.82 -0.20
N VAL A 210 0.04 15.37 -0.78
CA VAL A 210 0.40 16.78 -0.60
C VAL A 210 -0.74 17.68 -1.08
N LEU A 211 -1.29 17.43 -2.28
CA LEU A 211 -2.42 18.19 -2.81
C LEU A 211 -3.67 18.05 -1.94
N HIS A 212 -3.97 16.85 -1.46
CA HIS A 212 -5.08 16.60 -0.54
C HIS A 212 -4.93 17.37 0.78
N LEU A 213 -3.74 17.34 1.36
CA LEU A 213 -3.44 18.07 2.60
C LEU A 213 -3.53 19.59 2.39
N LEU A 214 -2.94 20.11 1.31
CA LEU A 214 -3.00 21.53 0.98
C LEU A 214 -4.45 21.99 0.74
N GLY A 215 -5.28 21.18 0.07
CA GLY A 215 -6.71 21.45 -0.08
C GLY A 215 -7.44 21.52 1.28
N ALA A 216 -7.19 20.56 2.16
CA ALA A 216 -7.77 20.55 3.51
C ALA A 216 -7.33 21.76 4.34
N LEU A 217 -6.04 22.12 4.28
CA LEU A 217 -5.49 23.30 4.96
C LEU A 217 -6.08 24.59 4.39
N LYS A 218 -6.21 24.71 3.06
CA LYS A 218 -6.86 25.86 2.41
C LYS A 218 -8.28 26.05 2.95
N HIS A 219 -9.09 25.00 2.90
CA HIS A 219 -10.48 25.07 3.36
C HIS A 219 -10.57 25.37 4.85
N GLN A 220 -9.67 24.82 5.67
CA GLN A 220 -9.65 25.05 7.12
C GLN A 220 -9.26 26.50 7.49
N PHE A 221 -8.21 27.04 6.88
CA PHE A 221 -7.61 28.31 7.31
C PHE A 221 -7.98 29.51 6.43
N LEU A 222 -8.01 29.35 5.10
CA LEU A 222 -8.34 30.43 4.17
C LEU A 222 -9.84 30.61 4.02
N ASP A 223 -10.56 29.49 3.81
CA ASP A 223 -12.02 29.52 3.63
C ASP A 223 -12.77 29.47 4.99
N ARG A 224 -12.04 29.30 6.12
CA ARG A 224 -12.56 29.22 7.49
C ARG A 224 -13.66 28.17 7.67
N GLN A 225 -13.60 27.09 6.91
CA GLN A 225 -14.52 25.97 7.00
C GLN A 225 -14.00 24.93 8.01
N PRO A 226 -14.84 24.36 8.90
CA PRO A 226 -14.38 23.48 9.97
C PRO A 226 -14.12 22.05 9.47
N GLU A 227 -13.28 21.87 8.42
CA GLU A 227 -13.01 20.57 7.81
C GLU A 227 -12.37 19.59 8.81
N PHE A 228 -11.46 20.05 9.65
CA PHE A 228 -10.85 19.21 10.69
C PHE A 228 -11.88 18.74 11.72
N ALA A 229 -12.85 19.58 12.09
CA ALA A 229 -13.91 19.17 13.00
C ALA A 229 -14.84 18.13 12.36
N ARG A 230 -15.07 18.18 11.04
CA ARG A 230 -15.83 17.17 10.29
C ARG A 230 -15.12 15.81 10.30
N MET A 231 -13.77 15.82 10.35
CA MET A 231 -12.90 14.63 10.42
C MET A 231 -12.47 14.27 11.84
N GLY A 232 -13.16 14.80 12.86
CA GLY A 232 -12.98 14.43 14.25
C GLY A 232 -11.86 15.15 14.99
N ILE A 233 -11.16 16.12 14.36
CA ILE A 233 -10.13 16.93 15.00
C ILE A 233 -10.72 18.28 15.42
N GLY A 234 -10.79 18.52 16.73
CA GLY A 234 -11.33 19.76 17.30
C GLY A 234 -12.84 19.73 17.57
N ARG A 235 -13.34 20.80 18.20
CA ARG A 235 -14.77 20.97 18.53
C ARG A 235 -15.49 21.70 17.39
N SER A 236 -16.58 21.14 16.91
CA SER A 236 -17.56 21.90 16.13
C SER A 236 -18.17 22.95 17.07
N LYS A 237 -18.14 24.23 16.70
CA LYS A 237 -18.97 25.23 17.38
C LYS A 237 -20.43 24.78 17.19
N ARG A 238 -21.09 24.39 18.28
CA ARG A 238 -22.54 24.26 18.26
C ARG A 238 -23.08 25.68 18.05
N SER A 239 -23.70 25.92 16.92
CA SER A 239 -24.58 27.07 16.70
C SER A 239 -25.87 26.87 17.47
#